data_88e7290f6ac09191f11e8fdfbd7fd175
#
_entry.id   88e7290f6ac09191f11e8fdfbd7fd175
#
_cell.length_a   1.000
_cell.length_b   1.000
_cell.length_c   1.000
_cell.angle_alpha   90.00
_cell.angle_beta   90.00
_cell.angle_gamma   90.00
#
_symmetry.space_group_name_H-M   'P 1'
#
loop_
_entity.id
_entity.type
_entity.pdbx_description
1 polymer ?
#
loop_
_entity_poly.entity_id
_entity_poly.type
_entity_poly.pdbx_seq_one_letter_code
_entity_poly.pdbx_strand_id
1 'polypeptide(L)'
;MTEHGTGLLLVMMDIDPEHEDDFNRWYDDEHVPERMAIPGFLTGRRYRAIEGGPKYLAIYEMESPEILDSPAYKYASGQGRSEWTAQVVGRAKNYVRNVYVEM
;
A
#
# COMPACT_ATOMS: atom_id res chain seq x y z
N MET A 1 -8.05 10.44 -22.72
CA MET A 1 -6.68 9.90 -22.55
C MET A 1 -6.58 9.21 -21.20
N THR A 2 -6.04 8.02 -21.21
CA THR A 2 -5.87 7.26 -19.97
C THR A 2 -4.59 7.71 -19.29
N GLU A 3 -4.70 8.00 -18.01
CA GLU A 3 -3.52 8.36 -17.24
C GLU A 3 -2.69 7.12 -16.99
N HIS A 4 -1.41 7.25 -17.18
CA HIS A 4 -0.47 6.17 -17.02
C HIS A 4 0.73 6.70 -16.26
N GLY A 5 0.95 6.15 -15.09
CA GLY A 5 2.09 6.55 -14.27
C GLY A 5 3.32 5.73 -14.58
N THR A 6 4.47 6.26 -14.20
CA THR A 6 5.74 5.56 -14.41
C THR A 6 6.24 4.88 -13.14
N GLY A 7 5.60 5.11 -12.00
CA GLY A 7 6.03 4.51 -10.74
C GLY A 7 5.04 3.47 -10.23
N LEU A 8 5.58 2.40 -9.62
CA LEU A 8 4.77 1.41 -8.92
C LEU A 8 5.31 1.21 -7.53
N LEU A 9 4.41 1.18 -6.56
CA LEU A 9 4.71 0.76 -5.20
C LEU A 9 4.04 -0.58 -4.97
N LEU A 10 4.83 -1.60 -4.69
CA LEU A 10 4.35 -2.94 -4.36
C LEU A 10 4.56 -3.21 -2.89
N VAL A 11 3.52 -3.71 -2.24
CA VAL A 11 3.61 -4.11 -0.84
C VAL A 11 2.97 -5.49 -0.69
N MET A 12 3.73 -6.43 -0.15
CA MET A 12 3.23 -7.78 0.09
C MET A 12 3.43 -8.16 1.54
N MET A 13 2.53 -8.97 2.07
CA MET A 13 2.67 -9.46 3.43
C MET A 13 1.75 -10.62 3.72
N ASP A 14 2.06 -11.32 4.79
CA ASP A 14 1.19 -12.32 5.39
C ASP A 14 0.65 -11.77 6.71
N ILE A 15 -0.51 -12.27 7.09
CA ILE A 15 -1.20 -11.89 8.31
C ILE A 15 -1.74 -13.16 8.97
N ASP A 16 -1.67 -13.27 10.28
CA ASP A 16 -2.24 -14.42 10.98
C ASP A 16 -3.77 -14.46 10.77
N PRO A 17 -4.35 -15.66 10.62
CA PRO A 17 -5.80 -15.78 10.36
C PRO A 17 -6.69 -15.02 11.34
N GLU A 18 -6.29 -14.97 12.61
CA GLU A 18 -7.09 -14.27 13.63
C GLU A 18 -7.17 -12.76 13.40
N HIS A 19 -6.26 -12.20 12.59
CA HIS A 19 -6.20 -10.77 12.32
C HIS A 19 -6.62 -10.42 10.89
N GLU A 20 -6.97 -11.41 10.06
CA GLU A 20 -7.25 -11.14 8.65
C GLU A 20 -8.44 -10.23 8.41
N ASP A 21 -9.52 -10.41 9.18
CA ASP A 21 -10.70 -9.57 9.00
C ASP A 21 -10.39 -8.10 9.30
N ASP A 22 -9.68 -7.85 10.40
CA ASP A 22 -9.28 -6.50 10.76
C ASP A 22 -8.32 -5.89 9.74
N PHE A 23 -7.37 -6.70 9.27
CA PHE A 23 -6.41 -6.30 8.25
C PHE A 23 -7.11 -5.89 6.96
N ASN A 24 -8.07 -6.68 6.50
CA ASN A 24 -8.79 -6.37 5.26
C ASN A 24 -9.65 -5.12 5.40
N ARG A 25 -10.31 -4.93 6.56
CA ARG A 25 -11.06 -3.71 6.80
C ARG A 25 -10.17 -2.49 6.84
N TRP A 26 -9.01 -2.59 7.48
CA TRP A 26 -8.06 -1.48 7.54
C TRP A 26 -7.62 -1.06 6.14
N TYR A 27 -7.29 -2.03 5.28
CA TYR A 27 -6.90 -1.71 3.91
C TYR A 27 -8.02 -1.02 3.15
N ASP A 28 -9.23 -1.57 3.23
CA ASP A 28 -10.34 -1.06 2.42
C ASP A 28 -10.89 0.25 2.95
N ASP A 29 -10.96 0.40 4.26
CA ASP A 29 -11.64 1.55 4.88
C ASP A 29 -10.69 2.72 5.15
N GLU A 30 -9.43 2.45 5.40
CA GLU A 30 -8.48 3.50 5.76
C GLU A 30 -7.27 3.60 4.84
N HIS A 31 -6.55 2.50 4.64
CA HIS A 31 -5.22 2.60 4.03
C HIS A 31 -5.25 2.94 2.54
N VAL A 32 -6.05 2.23 1.74
CA VAL A 32 -6.17 2.55 0.31
C VAL A 32 -6.73 3.95 0.12
N PRO A 33 -7.82 4.35 0.82
CA PRO A 33 -8.31 5.73 0.70
C PRO A 33 -7.26 6.77 1.08
N GLU A 34 -6.45 6.53 2.12
CA GLU A 34 -5.38 7.46 2.49
C GLU A 34 -4.35 7.62 1.39
N ARG A 35 -3.93 6.48 0.80
CA ARG A 35 -2.96 6.53 -0.28
C ARG A 35 -3.52 7.24 -1.50
N MET A 36 -4.78 6.96 -1.84
CA MET A 36 -5.41 7.58 -3.00
C MET A 36 -5.65 9.08 -2.82
N ALA A 37 -5.63 9.56 -1.60
CA ALA A 37 -5.74 11.00 -1.32
C ALA A 37 -4.41 11.74 -1.52
N ILE A 38 -3.30 11.02 -1.68
CA ILE A 38 -1.99 11.63 -1.89
C ILE A 38 -1.88 12.07 -3.35
N PRO A 39 -1.57 13.35 -3.62
CA PRO A 39 -1.40 13.79 -5.00
C PRO A 39 -0.33 12.97 -5.72
N GLY A 40 -0.67 12.48 -6.90
CA GLY A 40 0.23 11.66 -7.70
C GLY A 40 -0.02 10.16 -7.62
N PHE A 41 -0.82 9.70 -6.65
CA PHE A 41 -1.26 8.31 -6.63
C PHE A 41 -2.45 8.18 -7.56
N LEU A 42 -2.34 7.30 -8.55
CA LEU A 42 -3.33 7.17 -9.63
C LEU A 42 -4.29 6.02 -9.41
N THR A 43 -3.79 4.86 -9.00
CA THR A 43 -4.61 3.69 -8.71
C THR A 43 -4.08 2.97 -7.49
N GLY A 44 -4.97 2.27 -6.81
CA GLY A 44 -4.61 1.39 -5.70
C GLY A 44 -5.46 0.13 -5.81
N ARG A 45 -4.80 -1.02 -5.91
CA ARG A 45 -5.46 -2.31 -6.08
C ARG A 45 -4.87 -3.35 -5.17
N ARG A 46 -5.73 -4.24 -4.71
CA ARG A 46 -5.33 -5.32 -3.83
C ARG A 46 -5.53 -6.67 -4.50
N TYR A 47 -4.62 -7.59 -4.21
CA TYR A 47 -4.64 -8.93 -4.77
C TYR A 47 -4.33 -9.95 -3.68
N ARG A 48 -4.84 -11.15 -3.85
CA ARG A 48 -4.55 -12.27 -2.98
C ARG A 48 -3.91 -13.37 -3.83
N ALA A 49 -2.82 -13.96 -3.33
CA ALA A 49 -2.14 -15.03 -4.04
C ALA A 49 -3.05 -16.27 -4.11
N ILE A 50 -3.17 -16.83 -5.30
CA ILE A 50 -3.77 -18.14 -5.49
C ILE A 50 -2.70 -19.21 -5.62
N GLU A 51 -1.46 -18.75 -5.81
CA GLU A 51 -0.28 -19.61 -5.89
C GLU A 51 0.91 -18.76 -5.47
N GLY A 52 1.80 -19.31 -4.67
CA GLY A 52 2.94 -18.57 -4.15
C GLY A 52 2.58 -17.69 -2.97
N GLY A 53 3.47 -16.80 -2.61
CA GLY A 53 3.28 -15.90 -1.47
C GLY A 53 4.27 -14.75 -1.51
N PRO A 54 4.13 -13.78 -0.59
CA PRO A 54 3.15 -13.67 0.49
C PRO A 54 1.70 -13.62 -0.02
N LYS A 55 0.76 -13.85 0.88
CA LYS A 55 -0.65 -14.00 0.52
C LYS A 55 -1.27 -12.73 -0.04
N TYR A 56 -0.96 -11.59 0.55
CA TYR A 56 -1.59 -10.32 0.20
C TYR A 56 -0.64 -9.39 -0.55
N LEU A 57 -1.16 -8.77 -1.59
CA LEU A 57 -0.43 -7.83 -2.44
C LEU A 57 -1.27 -6.57 -2.62
N ALA A 58 -0.64 -5.40 -2.44
CA ALA A 58 -1.23 -4.12 -2.81
C ALA A 58 -0.31 -3.47 -3.83
N ILE A 59 -0.87 -2.95 -4.91
CA ILE A 59 -0.13 -2.26 -5.96
C ILE A 59 -0.71 -0.86 -6.12
N TYR A 60 0.18 0.13 -6.02
CA TYR A 60 -0.19 1.53 -6.24
C TYR A 60 0.54 2.05 -7.44
N GLU A 61 -0.19 2.56 -8.42
CA GLU A 61 0.41 3.23 -9.56
C GLU A 61 0.54 4.72 -9.21
N MET A 62 1.69 5.29 -9.52
CA MET A 62 1.99 6.70 -9.23
C MET A 62 2.42 7.40 -10.51
N GLU A 63 2.24 8.72 -10.57
CA GLU A 63 2.73 9.51 -11.70
C GLU A 63 4.21 9.24 -11.95
N SER A 64 4.99 9.18 -10.88
CA SER A 64 6.41 8.84 -10.93
C SER A 64 6.84 8.36 -9.56
N PRO A 65 8.01 7.68 -9.45
CA PRO A 65 8.50 7.26 -8.13
C PRO A 65 8.77 8.40 -7.17
N GLU A 66 9.01 9.62 -7.69
CA GLU A 66 9.28 10.78 -6.84
C GLU A 66 8.10 11.17 -5.95
N ILE A 67 6.90 10.67 -6.25
CA ILE A 67 5.74 10.90 -5.38
C ILE A 67 6.03 10.41 -3.96
N LEU A 68 6.87 9.37 -3.81
CA LEU A 68 7.25 8.85 -2.49
C LEU A 68 8.16 9.80 -1.70
N ASP A 69 8.69 10.83 -2.36
CA ASP A 69 9.48 11.87 -1.69
C ASP A 69 8.64 13.10 -1.36
N SER A 70 7.36 13.10 -1.75
CA SER A 70 6.50 14.25 -1.53
C SER A 70 6.20 14.43 -0.04
N PRO A 71 5.98 15.67 0.41
CA PRO A 71 5.61 15.93 1.79
C PRO A 71 4.31 15.21 2.20
N ALA A 72 3.36 15.11 1.28
CA ALA A 72 2.08 14.45 1.56
C ALA A 72 2.29 12.97 1.85
N TYR A 73 3.11 12.28 1.05
CA TYR A 73 3.38 10.86 1.28
C TYR A 73 4.15 10.67 2.59
N LYS A 74 5.16 11.48 2.83
CA LYS A 74 5.97 11.37 4.05
C LYS A 74 5.15 11.58 5.29
N TYR A 75 4.23 12.55 5.25
CA TYR A 75 3.33 12.77 6.37
C TYR A 75 2.42 11.56 6.61
N ALA A 76 1.77 11.07 5.55
CA ALA A 76 0.83 9.95 5.67
C ALA A 76 1.52 8.68 6.14
N SER A 77 2.79 8.47 5.78
CA SER A 77 3.54 7.28 6.15
C SER A 77 4.25 7.40 7.50
N GLY A 78 4.28 8.58 8.07
CA GLY A 78 4.98 8.83 9.32
C GLY A 78 4.06 9.47 10.35
N GLN A 79 4.18 10.78 10.48
CA GLN A 79 3.49 11.54 11.51
C GLN A 79 1.96 11.44 11.45
N GLY A 80 1.41 11.29 10.25
CA GLY A 80 -0.03 11.17 10.05
C GLY A 80 -0.59 9.77 10.21
N ARG A 81 0.25 8.77 10.56
CA ARG A 81 -0.22 7.41 10.73
C ARG A 81 -1.18 7.29 11.90
N SER A 82 -2.26 6.54 11.70
CA SER A 82 -3.22 6.26 12.76
C SER A 82 -2.71 5.16 13.67
N GLU A 83 -3.33 5.06 14.85
CA GLU A 83 -3.06 3.96 15.76
C GLU A 83 -3.43 2.61 15.10
N TRP A 84 -4.51 2.58 14.35
CA TRP A 84 -4.93 1.38 13.61
C TRP A 84 -3.83 0.92 12.66
N THR A 85 -3.27 1.85 11.89
CA THR A 85 -2.14 1.54 11.01
C THR A 85 -0.98 0.93 11.78
N ALA A 86 -0.61 1.52 12.91
CA ALA A 86 0.49 1.01 13.73
C ALA A 86 0.22 -0.43 14.20
N GLN A 87 -1.01 -0.72 14.61
CA GLN A 87 -1.39 -2.06 15.03
C GLN A 87 -1.29 -3.07 13.89
N VAL A 88 -1.84 -2.73 12.73
CA VAL A 88 -1.84 -3.63 11.58
C VAL A 88 -0.41 -3.90 11.10
N VAL A 89 0.38 -2.85 10.95
CA VAL A 89 1.76 -2.98 10.48
C VAL A 89 2.58 -3.82 11.46
N GLY A 90 2.31 -3.68 12.76
CA GLY A 90 3.00 -4.46 13.78
C GLY A 90 2.70 -5.96 13.72
N ARG A 91 1.63 -6.36 13.04
CA ARG A 91 1.23 -7.76 12.88
C ARG A 91 1.68 -8.36 11.56
N ALA A 92 2.27 -7.56 10.67
CA ALA A 92 2.66 -8.01 9.33
C ALA A 92 3.82 -9.00 9.42
N LYS A 93 3.73 -10.05 8.60
CA LYS A 93 4.77 -11.07 8.48
C LYS A 93 5.23 -11.14 7.03
N ASN A 94 6.49 -11.51 6.83
CA ASN A 94 7.06 -11.67 5.50
C ASN A 94 6.85 -10.41 4.64
N TYR A 95 7.02 -9.26 5.26
CA TYR A 95 6.76 -7.97 4.63
C TYR A 95 7.75 -7.69 3.53
N VAL A 96 7.24 -7.36 2.34
CA VAL A 96 8.05 -6.97 1.18
C VAL A 96 7.51 -5.66 0.65
N ARG A 97 8.42 -4.71 0.45
CA ARG A 97 8.06 -3.41 -0.14
C ARG A 97 9.04 -3.11 -1.26
N ASN A 98 8.53 -2.94 -2.46
CA ASN A 98 9.35 -2.63 -3.62
C ASN A 98 8.80 -1.42 -4.34
N VAL A 99 9.71 -0.65 -4.93
CA VAL A 99 9.36 0.50 -5.76
C VAL A 99 9.95 0.24 -7.14
N TYR A 100 9.12 0.39 -8.15
CA TYR A 100 9.52 0.16 -9.54
C TYR A 100 9.31 1.41 -10.36
N VAL A 101 10.15 1.57 -11.37
CA VAL A 101 9.96 2.61 -12.37
C VAL A 101 9.80 1.95 -13.73
N GLU A 102 8.89 2.47 -14.52
CA GLU A 102 8.67 1.97 -15.86
C GLU A 102 9.90 2.18 -16.73
N MET A 103 10.24 1.17 -17.50
CA MET A 103 11.41 1.21 -18.39
C MET A 103 11.05 1.71 -19.77
#